data_58f69f206f46391bd35574c44361e6af
#
_entry.id   58f69f206f46391bd35574c44361e6af
#
_cell.length_a   1.000
_cell.length_b   1.000
_cell.length_c   1.000
_cell.angle_alpha   90.00
_cell.angle_beta   90.00
_cell.angle_gamma   90.00
#
_symmetry.space_group_name_H-M   'P 1'
#
loop_
_entity.id
_entity.type
_entity.pdbx_description
1 polymer ?
#
loop_
_entity_poly.entity_id
_entity_poly.type
_entity_poly.pdbx_seq_one_letter_code
_entity_poly.pdbx_strand_id
1 'polypeptide(L)'
;IELVDGTAVLVDAATDLRAQALRFGIGRVDAVLFTHSHADHVLGLDEVRRYNYLQGKTIPCYGDSRTLSDVRRMFAYVFDPAEQLGGGLPQLELFTIGGPFCLGRETFVPVPLLHGKRPILGFRVGSFAYLTDCNAIPETSWALLEGLDVLVIDALRVRPHPTHFSVDEAIAAVNQIGPARAYFTHMCHDLPHEATCSSLPEQIELAYDGLRLDLPD
;
A
#
# COMPACT_ATOMS: atom_id res chain seq x y z
N ILE A 1 -3.10 -4.36 -6.63
CA ILE A 1 -4.40 -5.04 -6.51
C ILE A 1 -5.05 -5.02 -7.89
N GLU A 2 -5.44 -6.17 -8.39
CA GLU A 2 -6.20 -6.28 -9.65
C GLU A 2 -7.63 -6.71 -9.29
N LEU A 3 -8.62 -5.91 -9.70
CA LEU A 3 -10.01 -6.15 -9.40
C LEU A 3 -10.67 -7.04 -10.47
N VAL A 4 -11.79 -7.67 -10.13
CA VAL A 4 -12.53 -8.60 -11.04
C VAL A 4 -12.90 -7.94 -12.38
N ASP A 5 -13.16 -6.62 -12.40
CA ASP A 5 -13.45 -5.88 -13.64
C ASP A 5 -12.20 -5.45 -14.42
N GLY A 6 -11.02 -5.88 -14.01
CA GLY A 6 -9.74 -5.56 -14.63
C GLY A 6 -9.17 -4.19 -14.24
N THR A 7 -9.77 -3.51 -13.25
CA THR A 7 -9.20 -2.27 -12.69
C THR A 7 -7.94 -2.62 -11.90
N ALA A 8 -6.82 -1.97 -12.20
CA ALA A 8 -5.54 -2.16 -11.54
C ALA A 8 -5.23 -1.00 -10.59
N VAL A 9 -5.10 -1.30 -9.30
CA VAL A 9 -4.86 -0.32 -8.24
C VAL A 9 -3.45 -0.54 -7.66
N LEU A 10 -2.62 0.48 -7.74
CA LEU A 10 -1.30 0.51 -7.11
C LEU A 10 -1.43 1.10 -5.70
N VAL A 11 -0.95 0.38 -4.68
CA VAL A 11 -0.82 0.93 -3.33
C VAL A 11 0.63 1.29 -3.11
N ASP A 12 0.89 2.56 -2.91
CA ASP A 12 2.19 3.22 -2.89
C ASP A 12 2.99 3.09 -4.19
N ALA A 13 3.93 4.00 -4.39
CA ALA A 13 4.83 4.05 -5.55
C ALA A 13 6.28 4.09 -5.05
N ALA A 14 6.80 2.92 -4.70
CA ALA A 14 8.16 2.75 -4.16
C ALA A 14 9.24 3.14 -5.18
N THR A 15 10.44 3.38 -4.71
CA THR A 15 11.61 3.75 -5.55
C THR A 15 11.92 2.73 -6.63
N ASP A 16 11.65 1.45 -6.37
CA ASP A 16 11.89 0.33 -7.29
C ASP A 16 10.70 -0.01 -8.20
N LEU A 17 9.66 0.84 -8.21
CA LEU A 17 8.43 0.59 -8.99
C LEU A 17 8.71 0.19 -10.44
N ARG A 18 9.63 0.89 -11.12
CA ARG A 18 9.98 0.57 -12.51
C ARG A 18 10.56 -0.83 -12.65
N ALA A 19 11.52 -1.18 -11.80
CA ALA A 19 12.17 -2.48 -11.85
C ALA A 19 11.17 -3.61 -11.58
N GLN A 20 10.31 -3.43 -10.57
CA GLN A 20 9.27 -4.38 -10.22
C GLN A 20 8.20 -4.50 -11.31
N ALA A 21 7.74 -3.38 -11.87
CA ALA A 21 6.76 -3.38 -12.94
C ALA A 21 7.24 -4.14 -14.19
N LEU A 22 8.50 -3.94 -14.58
CA LEU A 22 9.11 -4.66 -15.69
C LEU A 22 9.29 -6.15 -15.39
N ARG A 23 9.77 -6.48 -14.18
CA ARG A 23 10.02 -7.86 -13.75
C ARG A 23 8.75 -8.70 -13.69
N PHE A 24 7.66 -8.13 -13.17
CA PHE A 24 6.40 -8.84 -12.93
C PHE A 24 5.31 -8.57 -13.97
N GLY A 25 5.63 -7.83 -15.03
CA GLY A 25 4.72 -7.58 -16.14
C GLY A 25 3.51 -6.71 -15.78
N ILE A 26 3.67 -5.73 -14.87
CA ILE A 26 2.60 -4.81 -14.50
C ILE A 26 2.38 -3.83 -15.65
N GLY A 27 1.38 -4.11 -16.49
CA GLY A 27 1.11 -3.36 -17.71
C GLY A 27 0.07 -2.24 -17.56
N ARG A 28 -0.61 -2.14 -16.40
CA ARG A 28 -1.74 -1.23 -16.18
C ARG A 28 -1.74 -0.68 -14.76
N VAL A 29 -2.08 0.61 -14.61
CA VAL A 29 -2.39 1.27 -13.33
C VAL A 29 -3.54 2.23 -13.58
N ASP A 30 -4.67 1.99 -12.93
CA ASP A 30 -5.88 2.80 -13.07
C ASP A 30 -6.05 3.81 -11.92
N ALA A 31 -5.46 3.52 -10.78
CA ALA A 31 -5.43 4.41 -9.62
C ALA A 31 -4.18 4.15 -8.78
N VAL A 32 -3.74 5.17 -8.04
CA VAL A 32 -2.69 5.06 -7.00
C VAL A 32 -3.31 5.42 -5.66
N LEU A 33 -3.10 4.58 -4.65
CA LEU A 33 -3.46 4.86 -3.26
C LEU A 33 -2.19 5.09 -2.46
N PHE A 34 -2.11 6.17 -1.70
CA PHE A 34 -0.99 6.42 -0.81
C PHE A 34 -1.35 6.11 0.63
N THR A 35 -0.55 5.28 1.28
CA THR A 35 -0.62 5.04 2.71
C THR A 35 -0.12 6.26 3.47
N HIS A 36 1.02 6.79 3.07
CA HIS A 36 1.63 8.00 3.61
C HIS A 36 2.73 8.54 2.66
N SER A 37 3.42 9.64 3.04
CA SER A 37 4.33 10.35 2.16
C SER A 37 5.82 10.11 2.44
N HIS A 38 6.24 9.00 3.07
CA HIS A 38 7.65 8.69 3.18
C HIS A 38 8.25 8.32 1.81
N ALA A 39 9.56 8.49 1.68
CA ALA A 39 10.27 8.39 0.41
C ALA A 39 10.10 7.04 -0.28
N ASP A 40 10.19 5.97 0.48
CA ASP A 40 10.06 4.58 0.04
C ASP A 40 8.62 4.22 -0.41
N HIS A 41 7.63 5.08 -0.15
CA HIS A 41 6.24 4.91 -0.55
C HIS A 41 5.83 5.80 -1.73
N VAL A 42 6.58 6.89 -2.03
CA VAL A 42 6.14 7.85 -3.03
C VAL A 42 7.16 8.21 -4.10
N LEU A 43 8.49 7.99 -3.90
CA LEU A 43 9.49 8.50 -4.82
C LEU A 43 9.54 7.82 -6.19
N GLY A 44 8.86 6.68 -6.37
CA GLY A 44 8.66 6.06 -7.68
C GLY A 44 7.48 6.61 -8.48
N LEU A 45 6.78 7.64 -7.97
CA LEU A 45 5.56 8.17 -8.60
C LEU A 45 5.79 8.70 -10.02
N ASP A 46 6.97 9.23 -10.34
CA ASP A 46 7.28 9.70 -11.69
C ASP A 46 7.21 8.58 -12.74
N GLU A 47 7.47 7.32 -12.36
CA GLU A 47 7.39 6.18 -13.27
C GLU A 47 5.95 5.86 -13.71
N VAL A 48 4.95 6.36 -13.00
CA VAL A 48 3.52 6.20 -13.34
C VAL A 48 3.18 6.86 -14.69
N ARG A 49 3.96 7.86 -15.14
CA ARG A 49 3.81 8.49 -16.46
C ARG A 49 3.79 7.48 -17.62
N ARG A 50 4.46 6.33 -17.46
CA ARG A 50 4.44 5.31 -18.51
C ARG A 50 3.05 4.75 -18.72
N TYR A 51 2.28 4.58 -17.66
CA TYR A 51 0.89 4.10 -17.73
C TYR A 51 -0.05 5.18 -18.31
N ASN A 52 0.18 6.47 -18.02
CA ASN A 52 -0.54 7.55 -18.71
C ASN A 52 -0.40 7.42 -20.22
N TYR A 53 0.85 7.22 -20.70
CA TYR A 53 1.12 7.06 -22.13
C TYR A 53 0.45 5.81 -22.71
N LEU A 54 0.57 4.67 -22.04
CA LEU A 54 0.00 3.39 -22.52
C LEU A 54 -1.53 3.39 -22.54
N GLN A 55 -2.15 4.05 -21.57
CA GLN A 55 -3.59 4.06 -21.36
C GLN A 55 -4.28 5.30 -21.94
N GLY A 56 -3.52 6.34 -22.29
CA GLY A 56 -4.07 7.59 -22.86
C GLY A 56 -4.93 8.37 -21.87
N LYS A 57 -4.68 8.25 -20.54
CA LYS A 57 -5.53 8.87 -19.51
C LYS A 57 -4.74 9.38 -18.31
N THR A 58 -5.34 10.34 -17.61
CA THR A 58 -4.90 10.80 -16.29
C THR A 58 -5.15 9.71 -15.26
N ILE A 59 -4.23 9.52 -14.31
CA ILE A 59 -4.36 8.53 -13.24
C ILE A 59 -4.72 9.24 -11.94
N PRO A 60 -5.86 8.89 -11.32
CA PRO A 60 -6.26 9.42 -10.04
C PRO A 60 -5.38 8.84 -8.92
N CYS A 61 -4.97 9.73 -8.00
CA CYS A 61 -4.15 9.41 -6.85
C CYS A 61 -4.89 9.79 -5.58
N TYR A 62 -5.05 8.86 -4.66
CA TYR A 62 -5.83 9.01 -3.44
C TYR A 62 -4.93 8.95 -2.20
N GLY A 63 -5.21 9.78 -1.21
CA GLY A 63 -4.49 9.80 0.06
C GLY A 63 -5.14 10.74 1.06
N ASP A 64 -4.65 10.77 2.30
CA ASP A 64 -5.07 11.82 3.23
C ASP A 64 -4.53 13.20 2.78
N SER A 65 -5.11 14.27 3.32
CA SER A 65 -4.78 15.64 2.91
C SER A 65 -3.31 16.00 3.15
N ARG A 66 -2.68 15.48 4.20
CA ARG A 66 -1.27 15.72 4.52
C ARG A 66 -0.38 15.00 3.50
N THR A 67 -0.64 13.73 3.25
CA THR A 67 0.10 12.93 2.26
C THR A 67 0.04 13.56 0.87
N LEU A 68 -1.15 13.98 0.42
CA LEU A 68 -1.30 14.63 -0.88
C LEU A 68 -0.63 16.01 -0.94
N SER A 69 -0.61 16.78 0.16
CA SER A 69 0.14 18.04 0.24
C SER A 69 1.65 17.79 0.11
N ASP A 70 2.17 16.76 0.76
CA ASP A 70 3.57 16.36 0.65
C ASP A 70 3.92 15.88 -0.77
N VAL A 71 3.09 15.03 -1.39
CA VAL A 71 3.24 14.59 -2.78
C VAL A 71 3.25 15.78 -3.74
N ARG A 72 2.31 16.71 -3.61
CA ARG A 72 2.26 17.92 -4.44
C ARG A 72 3.54 18.75 -4.33
N ARG A 73 4.11 18.84 -3.12
CA ARG A 73 5.36 19.58 -2.89
C ARG A 73 6.58 18.87 -3.48
N MET A 74 6.68 17.53 -3.27
CA MET A 74 7.80 16.74 -3.77
C MET A 74 7.82 16.65 -5.31
N PHE A 75 6.65 16.59 -5.93
CA PHE A 75 6.46 16.51 -7.38
C PHE A 75 5.86 17.80 -7.95
N ALA A 76 6.32 18.97 -7.46
CA ALA A 76 5.77 20.28 -7.86
C ALA A 76 5.73 20.46 -9.38
N TYR A 77 6.75 19.98 -10.10
CA TYR A 77 6.84 20.05 -11.56
C TYR A 77 5.69 19.30 -12.28
N VAL A 78 5.06 18.33 -11.64
CA VAL A 78 3.90 17.58 -12.19
C VAL A 78 2.63 18.41 -12.09
N PHE A 79 2.50 19.20 -11.02
CA PHE A 79 1.27 19.89 -10.64
C PHE A 79 1.31 21.41 -10.92
N ASP A 80 2.46 21.95 -11.34
CA ASP A 80 2.61 23.37 -11.70
C ASP A 80 2.40 23.55 -13.20
N PRO A 81 1.34 24.26 -13.64
CA PRO A 81 1.12 24.53 -15.05
C PRO A 81 2.25 25.28 -15.75
N ALA A 82 3.05 26.06 -15.01
CA ALA A 82 4.17 26.84 -15.56
C ALA A 82 5.37 25.94 -15.94
N GLU A 83 5.51 24.77 -15.31
CA GLU A 83 6.57 23.80 -15.58
C GLU A 83 6.22 22.83 -16.71
N GLN A 84 4.96 22.79 -17.17
CA GLN A 84 4.47 21.85 -18.17
C GLN A 84 4.83 22.23 -19.61
N LEU A 85 6.05 22.68 -19.84
CA LEU A 85 6.57 22.98 -21.19
C LEU A 85 7.26 21.74 -21.76
N GLY A 86 6.50 20.92 -22.50
CA GLY A 86 7.02 19.73 -23.18
C GLY A 86 6.34 18.43 -22.75
N GLY A 87 6.52 17.36 -23.53
CA GLY A 87 5.89 16.06 -23.25
C GLY A 87 6.61 15.25 -22.19
N GLY A 88 5.90 14.30 -21.58
CA GLY A 88 6.49 13.25 -20.74
C GLY A 88 6.35 13.43 -19.22
N LEU A 89 5.60 14.43 -18.76
CA LEU A 89 5.24 14.53 -17.35
C LEU A 89 4.13 13.55 -16.97
N PRO A 90 4.13 13.02 -15.74
CA PRO A 90 2.99 12.28 -15.22
C PRO A 90 1.71 13.12 -15.28
N GLN A 91 0.62 12.52 -15.74
CA GLN A 91 -0.71 13.14 -15.70
C GLN A 91 -1.48 12.54 -14.52
N LEU A 92 -1.49 13.26 -13.41
CA LEU A 92 -2.03 12.81 -12.13
C LEU A 92 -3.08 13.78 -11.62
N GLU A 93 -4.10 13.24 -10.98
CA GLU A 93 -5.13 14.01 -10.28
C GLU A 93 -5.23 13.56 -8.83
N LEU A 94 -5.21 14.50 -7.88
CA LEU A 94 -5.15 14.20 -6.44
C LEU A 94 -6.53 14.30 -5.79
N PHE A 95 -6.97 13.23 -5.13
CA PHE A 95 -8.24 13.11 -4.43
C PHE A 95 -8.03 12.82 -2.94
N THR A 96 -8.52 13.69 -2.08
CA THR A 96 -8.45 13.49 -0.63
C THR A 96 -9.47 12.44 -0.19
N ILE A 97 -8.99 11.42 0.54
CA ILE A 97 -9.82 10.38 1.13
C ILE A 97 -10.50 10.95 2.39
N GLY A 98 -11.83 10.93 2.41
CA GLY A 98 -12.65 11.34 3.56
C GLY A 98 -13.45 10.20 4.19
N GLY A 99 -13.36 8.98 3.65
CA GLY A 99 -14.09 7.78 4.06
C GLY A 99 -14.05 6.72 2.98
N PRO A 100 -14.88 5.68 3.02
CA PRO A 100 -14.97 4.67 1.97
C PRO A 100 -15.24 5.29 0.59
N PHE A 101 -14.61 4.74 -0.45
CA PHE A 101 -14.74 5.21 -1.84
C PHE A 101 -14.67 4.03 -2.82
N CYS A 102 -15.17 4.22 -4.05
CA CYS A 102 -15.22 3.16 -5.06
C CYS A 102 -14.11 3.33 -6.08
N LEU A 103 -13.45 2.21 -6.43
CA LEU A 103 -12.61 2.06 -7.61
C LEU A 103 -13.12 0.85 -8.40
N GLY A 104 -13.40 1.04 -9.68
CA GLY A 104 -14.14 0.03 -10.43
C GLY A 104 -15.49 -0.27 -9.76
N ARG A 105 -15.74 -1.54 -9.49
CA ARG A 105 -16.96 -1.98 -8.79
C ARG A 105 -16.76 -2.21 -7.29
N GLU A 106 -15.53 -2.10 -6.80
CA GLU A 106 -15.18 -2.41 -5.43
C GLU A 106 -15.12 -1.18 -4.53
N THR A 107 -15.50 -1.37 -3.27
CA THR A 107 -15.40 -0.35 -2.23
C THR A 107 -14.09 -0.52 -1.47
N PHE A 108 -13.27 0.51 -1.51
CA PHE A 108 -12.06 0.63 -0.69
C PHE A 108 -12.40 1.36 0.61
N VAL A 109 -12.03 0.75 1.72
CA VAL A 109 -12.20 1.31 3.07
C VAL A 109 -10.83 1.73 3.58
N PRO A 110 -10.60 3.04 3.81
CA PRO A 110 -9.37 3.48 4.47
C PRO A 110 -9.38 3.02 5.92
N VAL A 111 -8.27 2.42 6.36
CA VAL A 111 -8.08 1.93 7.72
C VAL A 111 -7.09 2.85 8.42
N PRO A 112 -7.51 3.70 9.38
CA PRO A 112 -6.59 4.53 10.14
C PRO A 112 -5.59 3.68 10.92
N LEU A 113 -4.31 4.03 10.81
CA LEU A 113 -3.18 3.38 11.49
C LEU A 113 -2.25 4.44 12.10
N LEU A 114 -1.31 4.00 12.94
CA LEU A 114 -0.27 4.86 13.49
C LEU A 114 1.12 4.36 13.07
N HIS A 115 1.93 5.25 12.55
CA HIS A 115 3.36 5.11 12.33
C HIS A 115 4.11 5.99 13.34
N GLY A 116 4.46 5.43 14.47
CA GLY A 116 4.83 6.19 15.66
C GLY A 116 3.64 7.03 16.15
N LYS A 117 3.77 8.35 16.06
CA LYS A 117 2.68 9.30 16.37
C LYS A 117 1.96 9.85 15.14
N ARG A 118 2.41 9.45 13.95
CA ARG A 118 1.84 9.94 12.69
C ARG A 118 0.66 9.07 12.31
N PRO A 119 -0.53 9.66 12.09
CA PRO A 119 -1.61 8.96 11.44
C PRO A 119 -1.24 8.65 9.98
N ILE A 120 -1.53 7.44 9.54
CA ILE A 120 -1.37 6.94 8.18
C ILE A 120 -2.59 6.11 7.80
N LEU A 121 -2.66 5.66 6.55
CA LEU A 121 -3.75 4.83 6.06
C LEU A 121 -3.26 3.44 5.67
N GLY A 122 -3.98 2.41 6.12
CA GLY A 122 -4.06 1.14 5.44
C GLY A 122 -5.31 1.11 4.55
N PHE A 123 -5.49 0.04 3.79
CA PHE A 123 -6.63 -0.11 2.88
C PHE A 123 -7.24 -1.50 3.01
N ARG A 124 -8.58 -1.54 3.04
CA ARG A 124 -9.36 -2.77 2.92
C ARG A 124 -10.19 -2.74 1.65
N VAL A 125 -10.26 -3.87 0.96
CA VAL A 125 -11.20 -4.14 -0.15
C VAL A 125 -11.74 -5.56 0.00
N GLY A 126 -13.05 -5.70 0.10
CA GLY A 126 -13.67 -7.00 0.37
C GLY A 126 -13.12 -7.66 1.64
N SER A 127 -12.62 -8.89 1.50
CA SER A 127 -12.00 -9.66 2.57
C SER A 127 -10.46 -9.55 2.64
N PHE A 128 -9.86 -8.57 1.93
CA PHE A 128 -8.43 -8.27 1.92
C PHE A 128 -8.13 -6.97 2.65
N ALA A 129 -7.05 -6.92 3.44
CA ALA A 129 -6.50 -5.68 3.99
C ALA A 129 -4.97 -5.60 3.85
N TYR A 130 -4.48 -4.38 3.62
CA TYR A 130 -3.06 -4.03 3.50
C TYR A 130 -2.71 -2.95 4.52
N LEU A 131 -1.86 -3.27 5.50
CA LEU A 131 -1.52 -2.46 6.66
C LEU A 131 0.01 -2.36 6.78
N THR A 132 0.64 -1.51 5.99
CA THR A 132 2.10 -1.32 6.03
C THR A 132 2.50 -0.19 6.96
N ASP A 133 3.77 -0.16 7.37
CA ASP A 133 4.40 0.95 8.13
C ASP A 133 3.71 1.33 9.42
N CYS A 134 3.17 0.39 10.14
CA CYS A 134 2.45 0.71 11.37
C CYS A 134 3.03 0.02 12.60
N ASN A 135 2.93 0.69 13.73
CA ASN A 135 3.24 0.13 15.04
C ASN A 135 2.01 0.07 15.97
N ALA A 136 0.86 0.58 15.51
CA ALA A 136 -0.37 0.49 16.26
C ALA A 136 -1.62 0.61 15.36
N ILE A 137 -2.65 -0.14 15.74
CA ILE A 137 -3.99 -0.08 15.16
C ILE A 137 -4.89 0.61 16.19
N PRO A 138 -5.41 1.83 15.90
CA PRO A 138 -6.32 2.52 16.81
C PRO A 138 -7.57 1.71 17.10
N GLU A 139 -8.17 1.90 18.28
CA GLU A 139 -9.38 1.19 18.72
C GLU A 139 -10.52 1.28 17.68
N THR A 140 -10.66 2.43 17.04
CA THR A 140 -11.68 2.66 16.01
C THR A 140 -11.46 1.88 14.71
N SER A 141 -10.28 1.31 14.51
CA SER A 141 -9.93 0.61 13.28
C SER A 141 -10.13 -0.90 13.36
N TRP A 142 -10.22 -1.49 14.56
CA TRP A 142 -10.36 -2.95 14.70
C TRP A 142 -11.62 -3.49 14.04
N ALA A 143 -12.76 -2.82 14.20
CA ALA A 143 -14.01 -3.21 13.55
C ALA A 143 -13.94 -3.19 12.01
N LEU A 144 -13.05 -2.39 11.43
CA LEU A 144 -12.82 -2.35 9.98
C LEU A 144 -12.05 -3.57 9.47
N LEU A 145 -11.47 -4.38 10.35
CA LEU A 145 -10.61 -5.52 10.04
C LEU A 145 -11.27 -6.87 10.34
N GLU A 146 -12.54 -6.89 10.71
CA GLU A 146 -13.28 -8.13 10.95
C GLU A 146 -13.58 -8.88 9.65
N GLY A 147 -13.51 -10.22 9.68
CA GLY A 147 -13.90 -11.09 8.57
C GLY A 147 -12.96 -11.02 7.35
N LEU A 148 -11.66 -10.87 7.58
CA LEU A 148 -10.66 -10.92 6.52
C LEU A 148 -10.29 -12.38 6.17
N ASP A 149 -10.18 -12.66 4.88
CA ASP A 149 -9.53 -13.88 4.39
C ASP A 149 -8.01 -13.69 4.35
N VAL A 150 -7.56 -12.51 3.92
CA VAL A 150 -6.13 -12.20 3.77
C VAL A 150 -5.79 -10.86 4.39
N LEU A 151 -4.76 -10.86 5.23
CA LEU A 151 -4.15 -9.67 5.81
C LEU A 151 -2.69 -9.57 5.38
N VAL A 152 -2.29 -8.43 4.82
CA VAL A 152 -0.88 -8.05 4.68
C VAL A 152 -0.59 -6.98 5.73
N ILE A 153 0.41 -7.21 6.61
CA ILE A 153 0.68 -6.33 7.75
C ILE A 153 2.19 -6.11 7.96
N ASP A 154 2.54 -4.94 8.47
CA ASP A 154 3.91 -4.58 8.84
C ASP A 154 4.51 -5.57 9.85
N ALA A 155 5.76 -5.99 9.63
CA ALA A 155 6.59 -6.69 10.60
C ALA A 155 8.07 -6.43 10.29
N LEU A 156 8.60 -5.31 10.78
CA LEU A 156 9.91 -4.83 10.39
C LEU A 156 11.05 -5.78 10.77
N ARG A 157 11.06 -6.29 12.01
CA ARG A 157 12.14 -7.10 12.59
C ARG A 157 11.70 -7.78 13.90
N VAL A 158 12.54 -8.66 14.45
CA VAL A 158 12.27 -9.33 15.73
C VAL A 158 12.29 -8.34 16.90
N ARG A 159 13.28 -7.44 16.95
CA ARG A 159 13.42 -6.46 18.05
C ARG A 159 12.37 -5.34 17.91
N PRO A 160 11.77 -4.86 19.02
CA PRO A 160 10.81 -3.75 18.98
C PRO A 160 11.34 -2.52 18.26
N HIS A 161 10.46 -1.79 17.61
CA HIS A 161 10.74 -0.55 16.89
C HIS A 161 9.71 0.53 17.27
N PRO A 162 10.10 1.81 17.41
CA PRO A 162 9.17 2.85 17.86
C PRO A 162 8.07 3.21 16.86
N THR A 163 8.20 2.82 15.59
CA THR A 163 7.26 3.20 14.52
C THR A 163 6.74 2.03 13.69
N HIS A 164 7.25 0.82 13.90
CA HIS A 164 6.84 -0.39 13.18
C HIS A 164 6.54 -1.52 14.14
N PHE A 165 5.70 -2.45 13.76
CA PHE A 165 5.53 -3.68 14.50
C PHE A 165 6.83 -4.52 14.45
N SER A 166 7.17 -5.11 15.58
CA SER A 166 8.04 -6.27 15.64
C SER A 166 7.27 -7.51 15.17
N VAL A 167 7.99 -8.61 14.90
CA VAL A 167 7.35 -9.88 14.53
C VAL A 167 6.33 -10.32 15.58
N ASP A 168 6.68 -10.25 16.88
CA ASP A 168 5.77 -10.68 17.96
C ASP A 168 4.54 -9.77 18.06
N GLU A 169 4.70 -8.45 17.89
CA GLU A 169 3.58 -7.50 17.91
C GLU A 169 2.67 -7.71 16.68
N ALA A 170 3.25 -8.00 15.51
CA ALA A 170 2.49 -8.34 14.31
C ALA A 170 1.70 -9.64 14.47
N ILE A 171 2.31 -10.69 15.07
CA ILE A 171 1.62 -11.95 15.40
C ILE A 171 0.44 -11.69 16.36
N ALA A 172 0.64 -10.84 17.37
CA ALA A 172 -0.44 -10.49 18.31
C ALA A 172 -1.60 -9.78 17.59
N ALA A 173 -1.30 -8.84 16.68
CA ALA A 173 -2.31 -8.17 15.85
C ALA A 173 -3.05 -9.15 14.93
N VAL A 174 -2.34 -10.06 14.26
CA VAL A 174 -2.93 -11.12 13.42
C VAL A 174 -3.88 -12.00 14.23
N ASN A 175 -3.45 -12.43 15.43
CA ASN A 175 -4.28 -13.26 16.31
C ASN A 175 -5.56 -12.54 16.77
N GLN A 176 -5.50 -11.22 16.98
CA GLN A 176 -6.65 -10.42 17.37
C GLN A 176 -7.62 -10.20 16.19
N ILE A 177 -7.11 -9.98 14.98
CA ILE A 177 -7.91 -9.78 13.77
C ILE A 177 -8.53 -11.10 13.31
N GLY A 178 -7.77 -12.20 13.37
CA GLY A 178 -8.20 -13.54 13.02
C GLY A 178 -8.43 -13.78 11.51
N PRO A 179 -7.55 -13.29 10.60
CA PRO A 179 -7.66 -13.58 9.18
C PRO A 179 -7.39 -15.06 8.89
N ALA A 180 -7.90 -15.59 7.78
CA ALA A 180 -7.58 -16.96 7.38
C ALA A 180 -6.09 -17.14 7.04
N ARG A 181 -5.46 -16.13 6.44
CA ARG A 181 -4.02 -16.07 6.13
C ARG A 181 -3.48 -14.67 6.37
N ALA A 182 -2.22 -14.58 6.82
CA ALA A 182 -1.53 -13.32 6.97
C ALA A 182 -0.15 -13.33 6.31
N TYR A 183 0.26 -12.18 5.78
CA TYR A 183 1.57 -12.00 5.16
C TYR A 183 2.25 -10.80 5.79
N PHE A 184 3.48 -10.99 6.27
CA PHE A 184 4.29 -9.91 6.79
C PHE A 184 5.00 -9.18 5.67
N THR A 185 4.97 -7.86 5.72
CA THR A 185 5.61 -6.96 4.75
C THR A 185 6.48 -5.93 5.45
N HIS A 186 7.17 -5.09 4.69
CA HIS A 186 8.05 -4.02 5.19
C HIS A 186 9.21 -4.52 6.06
N MET A 187 9.70 -5.71 5.77
CA MET A 187 10.76 -6.37 6.52
C MET A 187 12.12 -5.75 6.24
N CYS A 188 12.92 -5.56 7.30
CA CYS A 188 14.32 -5.21 7.13
C CYS A 188 15.19 -6.45 6.90
N HIS A 189 16.48 -6.22 6.62
CA HIS A 189 17.46 -7.28 6.35
C HIS A 189 17.77 -8.22 7.54
N ASP A 190 17.24 -7.93 8.72
CA ASP A 190 17.42 -8.79 9.92
C ASP A 190 16.51 -10.04 9.91
N LEU A 191 15.58 -10.16 8.94
CA LEU A 191 14.65 -11.27 8.81
C LEU A 191 15.01 -12.16 7.60
N PRO A 192 15.84 -13.20 7.76
CA PRO A 192 16.10 -14.15 6.70
C PRO A 192 14.83 -14.94 6.38
N HIS A 193 14.39 -14.88 5.11
CA HIS A 193 13.05 -15.29 4.68
C HIS A 193 12.69 -16.73 5.11
N GLU A 194 13.46 -17.73 4.67
CA GLU A 194 13.17 -19.15 4.93
C GLU A 194 13.19 -19.50 6.41
N ALA A 195 14.21 -19.01 7.14
CA ALA A 195 14.35 -19.29 8.56
C ALA A 195 13.22 -18.64 9.38
N THR A 196 12.82 -17.41 9.01
CA THR A 196 11.74 -16.71 9.69
C THR A 196 10.40 -17.39 9.40
N CYS A 197 10.07 -17.69 8.13
CA CYS A 197 8.84 -18.41 7.78
C CYS A 197 8.71 -19.73 8.55
N SER A 198 9.82 -20.48 8.69
CA SER A 198 9.79 -21.77 9.42
C SER A 198 9.50 -21.61 10.91
N SER A 199 9.63 -20.43 11.48
CA SER A 199 9.36 -20.14 12.90
C SER A 199 8.02 -19.46 13.16
N LEU A 200 7.33 -19.03 12.10
CA LEU A 200 6.01 -18.37 12.21
C LEU A 200 4.88 -19.38 12.40
N PRO A 201 3.73 -18.98 12.98
CA PRO A 201 2.50 -19.78 12.96
C PRO A 201 2.09 -20.17 11.53
N GLU A 202 1.46 -21.32 11.36
CA GLU A 202 1.13 -21.93 10.06
C GLU A 202 0.37 -21.00 9.11
N GLN A 203 -0.48 -20.10 9.65
CA GLN A 203 -1.27 -19.15 8.83
C GLN A 203 -0.52 -17.86 8.48
N ILE A 204 0.75 -17.69 8.89
CA ILE A 204 1.54 -16.48 8.71
C ILE A 204 2.79 -16.78 7.89
N GLU A 205 3.02 -16.01 6.84
CA GLU A 205 4.22 -16.11 6.01
C GLU A 205 4.85 -14.72 5.81
N LEU A 206 6.13 -14.66 5.43
CA LEU A 206 6.73 -13.44 4.92
C LEU A 206 6.33 -13.26 3.46
N ALA A 207 5.88 -12.06 3.10
CA ALA A 207 5.69 -11.68 1.71
C ALA A 207 7.05 -11.63 0.96
N TYR A 208 7.01 -11.70 -0.36
CA TYR A 208 8.18 -11.55 -1.22
C TYR A 208 7.79 -10.87 -2.54
N ASP A 209 8.76 -10.28 -3.20
CA ASP A 209 8.54 -9.60 -4.48
C ASP A 209 7.97 -10.54 -5.52
N GLY A 210 6.80 -10.21 -6.06
CA GLY A 210 6.08 -11.02 -7.04
C GLY A 210 5.09 -12.03 -6.44
N LEU A 211 4.89 -12.05 -5.12
CA LEU A 211 3.83 -12.84 -4.51
C LEU A 211 2.47 -12.44 -5.11
N ARG A 212 1.72 -13.43 -5.57
CA ARG A 212 0.34 -13.25 -6.05
C ARG A 212 -0.62 -13.99 -5.14
N LEU A 213 -1.68 -13.32 -4.75
CA LEU A 213 -2.71 -13.85 -3.87
C LEU A 213 -4.05 -13.71 -4.59
N ASP A 214 -4.68 -14.85 -4.86
CA ASP A 214 -6.04 -14.88 -5.38
C ASP A 214 -7.02 -14.91 -4.21
N LEU A 215 -7.98 -14.01 -4.23
CA LEU A 215 -9.04 -13.94 -3.24
C LEU A 215 -10.30 -14.58 -3.80
N PRO A 216 -11.09 -15.28 -2.97
CA PRO A 216 -12.40 -15.74 -3.40
C PRO A 216 -13.31 -14.56 -3.76
N ASP A 217 -14.18 -14.77 -4.74
CA ASP A 217 -15.21 -13.83 -5.17
C ASP A 217 -16.24 -13.52 -4.06
#